data_0800ea9890ade41f61bd12fcfca9e686
#
_entry.id   0800ea9890ade41f61bd12fcfca9e686
#
_cell.length_a   1.000
_cell.length_b   1.000
_cell.length_c   1.000
_cell.angle_alpha   90.00
_cell.angle_beta   90.00
_cell.angle_gamma   90.00
#
_symmetry.space_group_name_H-M   'P 1'
#
loop_
_entity.id
_entity.type
_entity.pdbx_description
1 polymer ?
#
loop_
_entity_poly.entity_id
_entity_poly.type
_entity_poly.pdbx_seq_one_letter_code
_entity_poly.pdbx_strand_id
1 'polypeptide(L)'
;MNLFQWMGRFSQVLERPFSIGWTPYTLKCMLGSLLLYGCGIALYYSSRENRRAGEEYGSAKWGNPKELNRKYMDHQHKDANIILTQRVRLGMDGYITQRNMNVLVVGGSGSGKTRFFCKPNIYSANCSYLITDPKGELLRAAGALLAAQGYEVRVFNLIDPSQSDGYNPLSYIHSEKDVLTLIDNLIKNTTPRNASSNDPFWEKAEIALDSALMLYLVSEAPPEEQNFEMLIYMMNFAEVREEDDQYRSPLDMLFRALEEGQPNHVAVKQYKAFKQAAGVVCSKRLLNLMKKSLTFRLWENRKIHFGKRRRAAGHLQYPAVCQNDNGG
;
A
#
# COMPACT_ATOMS: atom_id res chain seq x y z
N MET A 1 -75.71 20.65 -34.17
CA MET A 1 -76.40 19.73 -33.21
C MET A 1 -76.42 20.44 -31.87
N ASN A 2 -77.67 20.87 -31.40
CA ASN A 2 -77.80 21.66 -30.18
C ASN A 2 -77.65 20.79 -28.94
N LEU A 3 -77.14 21.37 -27.89
CA LEU A 3 -76.88 20.71 -26.60
C LEU A 3 -78.04 19.88 -26.07
N PHE A 4 -79.29 20.39 -26.26
CA PHE A 4 -80.56 19.71 -25.91
C PHE A 4 -80.80 18.42 -26.71
N GLN A 5 -80.42 18.38 -27.98
CA GLN A 5 -80.54 17.17 -28.80
C GLN A 5 -79.54 16.11 -28.39
N TRP A 6 -78.35 16.56 -27.93
CA TRP A 6 -77.31 15.67 -27.41
C TRP A 6 -77.72 15.06 -26.08
N MET A 7 -78.27 15.86 -25.12
CA MET A 7 -78.77 15.38 -23.83
C MET A 7 -79.93 14.38 -24.01
N GLY A 8 -80.89 14.63 -24.95
CA GLY A 8 -81.97 13.71 -25.25
C GLY A 8 -81.54 12.35 -25.79
N ARG A 9 -80.48 12.33 -26.58
CA ARG A 9 -79.89 11.06 -27.05
C ARG A 9 -79.12 10.34 -25.94
N PHE A 10 -78.51 11.08 -25.04
CA PHE A 10 -77.75 10.52 -23.95
C PHE A 10 -78.67 9.81 -22.96
N SER A 11 -79.83 10.36 -22.66
CA SER A 11 -80.86 9.71 -21.82
C SER A 11 -81.45 8.42 -22.45
N GLN A 12 -81.62 8.39 -23.80
CA GLN A 12 -82.09 7.17 -24.48
C GLN A 12 -81.02 6.05 -24.47
N VAL A 13 -79.72 6.41 -24.49
CA VAL A 13 -78.62 5.43 -24.40
C VAL A 13 -78.54 4.89 -22.98
N LEU A 14 -78.80 5.71 -21.93
CA LEU A 14 -78.79 5.28 -20.52
C LEU A 14 -79.99 4.34 -20.20
N GLU A 15 -81.15 4.45 -20.91
CA GLU A 15 -82.25 3.51 -20.71
C GLU A 15 -81.96 2.10 -21.25
N ARG A 16 -81.01 1.96 -22.20
CA ARG A 16 -80.58 0.65 -22.75
C ARG A 16 -79.04 0.55 -22.88
N PRO A 17 -78.35 0.51 -21.75
CA PRO A 17 -76.85 0.63 -21.77
C PRO A 17 -76.19 -0.55 -22.43
N PHE A 18 -76.81 -1.69 -22.59
CA PHE A 18 -76.23 -2.86 -23.24
C PHE A 18 -76.73 -3.11 -24.68
N SER A 19 -77.44 -2.15 -25.29
CA SER A 19 -77.82 -2.27 -26.70
C SER A 19 -76.62 -2.03 -27.61
N ILE A 20 -76.18 -3.06 -28.33
CA ILE A 20 -75.08 -2.95 -29.27
C ILE A 20 -75.62 -2.50 -30.63
N GLY A 21 -75.50 -1.21 -30.91
CA GLY A 21 -75.83 -0.65 -32.21
C GLY A 21 -74.59 -0.43 -33.04
N TRP A 22 -74.52 -0.99 -34.25
CA TRP A 22 -73.41 -0.74 -35.16
C TRP A 22 -73.63 0.59 -35.89
N THR A 23 -72.72 1.54 -35.68
CA THR A 23 -72.70 2.82 -36.36
C THR A 23 -71.38 2.95 -37.14
N PRO A 24 -71.30 3.82 -38.18
CA PRO A 24 -70.03 4.02 -38.92
C PRO A 24 -68.87 4.48 -38.04
N TYR A 25 -69.16 4.92 -36.82
CA TYR A 25 -68.16 5.39 -35.86
C TYR A 25 -67.78 4.34 -34.82
N THR A 26 -68.52 3.23 -34.73
CA THR A 26 -68.30 2.20 -33.70
C THR A 26 -66.90 1.64 -33.75
N LEU A 27 -66.39 1.32 -34.93
CA LEU A 27 -65.03 0.81 -35.12
C LEU A 27 -63.99 1.85 -34.72
N LYS A 28 -64.18 3.13 -35.03
CA LYS A 28 -63.28 4.21 -34.64
C LYS A 28 -63.25 4.41 -33.12
N CYS A 29 -64.41 4.35 -32.45
CA CYS A 29 -64.49 4.44 -31.00
C CYS A 29 -63.85 3.23 -30.30
N MET A 30 -64.01 2.02 -30.84
CA MET A 30 -63.36 0.82 -30.31
C MET A 30 -61.83 0.91 -30.44
N LEU A 31 -61.32 1.32 -31.58
CA LEU A 31 -59.87 1.51 -31.78
C LEU A 31 -59.33 2.62 -30.88
N GLY A 32 -60.05 3.72 -30.72
CA GLY A 32 -59.67 4.82 -29.82
C GLY A 32 -59.65 4.39 -28.34
N SER A 33 -60.64 3.63 -27.90
CA SER A 33 -60.67 3.10 -26.50
C SER A 33 -59.58 2.06 -26.25
N LEU A 34 -59.28 1.20 -27.27
CA LEU A 34 -58.21 0.22 -27.16
C LEU A 34 -56.85 0.92 -27.07
N LEU A 35 -56.66 1.98 -27.88
CA LEU A 35 -55.42 2.77 -27.88
C LEU A 35 -55.23 3.51 -26.54
N LEU A 36 -56.31 4.13 -26.00
CA LEU A 36 -56.29 4.78 -24.69
C LEU A 36 -56.00 3.76 -23.55
N TYR A 37 -56.57 2.58 -23.64
CA TYR A 37 -56.30 1.51 -22.67
C TYR A 37 -54.86 1.03 -22.77
N GLY A 38 -54.35 0.83 -23.96
CA GLY A 38 -52.94 0.47 -24.18
C GLY A 38 -51.95 1.53 -23.66
N CYS A 39 -52.23 2.82 -23.94
CA CYS A 39 -51.47 3.93 -23.36
C CYS A 39 -51.55 3.96 -21.82
N GLY A 40 -52.74 3.73 -21.26
CA GLY A 40 -52.93 3.66 -19.81
C GLY A 40 -52.07 2.54 -19.16
N ILE A 41 -52.10 1.35 -19.77
CA ILE A 41 -51.25 0.24 -19.35
C ILE A 41 -49.75 0.58 -19.47
N ALA A 42 -49.34 1.15 -20.61
CA ALA A 42 -47.95 1.53 -20.85
C ALA A 42 -47.48 2.56 -19.78
N LEU A 43 -48.30 3.58 -19.52
CA LEU A 43 -48.04 4.57 -18.47
C LEU A 43 -47.96 3.93 -17.07
N TYR A 44 -48.90 3.02 -16.78
CA TYR A 44 -48.91 2.31 -15.50
C TYR A 44 -47.61 1.50 -15.29
N TYR A 45 -47.18 0.73 -16.29
CA TYR A 45 -45.95 -0.05 -16.19
C TYR A 45 -44.70 0.83 -16.26
N SER A 46 -44.72 1.93 -17.00
CA SER A 46 -43.61 2.88 -17.08
C SER A 46 -43.43 3.70 -15.79
N SER A 47 -44.52 4.10 -15.16
CA SER A 47 -44.50 4.85 -13.88
C SER A 47 -44.35 3.97 -12.66
N ARG A 48 -44.42 2.65 -12.83
CA ARG A 48 -44.22 1.72 -11.73
C ARG A 48 -42.76 1.72 -11.30
N GLU A 49 -42.43 2.57 -10.35
CA GLU A 49 -41.13 2.54 -9.68
C GLU A 49 -40.93 1.13 -9.13
N ASN A 50 -39.80 0.51 -9.53
CA ASN A 50 -39.37 -0.77 -8.96
C ASN A 50 -38.90 -0.54 -7.53
N ARG A 51 -39.81 -0.13 -6.66
CA ARG A 51 -39.57 0.00 -5.24
C ARG A 51 -39.40 -1.41 -4.68
N ARG A 52 -38.13 -1.78 -4.42
CA ARG A 52 -37.82 -3.02 -3.71
C ARG A 52 -38.20 -2.83 -2.26
N ALA A 53 -39.43 -3.17 -1.92
CA ALA A 53 -39.94 -3.07 -0.54
C ALA A 53 -39.03 -3.88 0.40
N GLY A 54 -38.48 -3.23 1.42
CA GLY A 54 -37.53 -3.82 2.37
C GLY A 54 -36.05 -3.72 1.98
N GLU A 55 -35.73 -3.05 0.88
CA GLU A 55 -34.32 -2.80 0.47
C GLU A 55 -34.01 -1.28 0.43
N GLU A 56 -34.73 -0.47 1.21
CA GLU A 56 -34.62 1.00 1.22
C GLU A 56 -33.23 1.48 1.67
N TYR A 57 -32.52 0.70 2.46
CA TYR A 57 -31.15 0.97 2.93
C TYR A 57 -30.06 0.18 2.19
N GLY A 58 -30.43 -0.50 1.12
CA GLY A 58 -29.52 -1.31 0.29
C GLY A 58 -29.94 -2.78 0.19
N SER A 59 -29.58 -3.40 -0.92
CA SER A 59 -29.91 -4.80 -1.21
C SER A 59 -28.91 -5.81 -0.58
N ALA A 60 -27.97 -5.33 0.25
CA ALA A 60 -26.96 -6.18 0.86
C ALA A 60 -27.60 -7.15 1.88
N LYS A 61 -27.34 -8.43 1.69
CA LYS A 61 -27.79 -9.52 2.58
C LYS A 61 -26.59 -10.37 3.00
N TRP A 62 -26.71 -11.02 4.14
CA TRP A 62 -25.71 -11.99 4.56
C TRP A 62 -25.57 -13.10 3.53
N GLY A 63 -24.33 -13.29 3.02
CA GLY A 63 -24.07 -14.34 2.05
C GLY A 63 -24.12 -15.74 2.68
N ASN A 64 -24.53 -16.73 1.90
CA ASN A 64 -24.44 -18.14 2.29
C ASN A 64 -22.99 -18.61 2.22
N PRO A 65 -22.39 -19.10 3.33
CA PRO A 65 -20.99 -19.56 3.33
C PRO A 65 -20.67 -20.64 2.28
N LYS A 66 -21.63 -21.53 1.96
CA LYS A 66 -21.44 -22.58 0.94
C LYS A 66 -21.32 -21.98 -0.47
N GLU A 67 -22.13 -20.98 -0.78
CA GLU A 67 -22.07 -20.27 -2.07
C GLU A 67 -20.81 -19.43 -2.21
N LEU A 68 -20.43 -18.74 -1.13
CA LEU A 68 -19.19 -17.97 -1.09
C LEU A 68 -17.98 -18.84 -1.33
N ASN A 69 -17.88 -19.98 -0.62
CA ASN A 69 -16.76 -20.91 -0.81
C ASN A 69 -16.76 -21.51 -2.21
N ARG A 70 -17.95 -21.89 -2.74
CA ARG A 70 -18.02 -22.41 -4.11
C ARG A 70 -17.46 -21.43 -5.14
N LYS A 71 -17.63 -20.11 -4.89
CA LYS A 71 -17.24 -19.07 -5.83
C LYS A 71 -15.81 -18.56 -5.62
N TYR A 72 -15.33 -18.50 -4.39
CA TYR A 72 -14.11 -17.78 -4.05
C TYR A 72 -13.02 -18.62 -3.39
N MET A 73 -13.32 -19.84 -2.95
CA MET A 73 -12.34 -20.74 -2.37
C MET A 73 -11.56 -21.44 -3.47
N ASP A 74 -10.26 -21.56 -3.31
CA ASP A 74 -9.48 -22.52 -4.11
C ASP A 74 -9.75 -23.93 -3.62
N HIS A 75 -10.40 -24.72 -4.46
CA HIS A 75 -10.77 -26.11 -4.19
C HIS A 75 -9.66 -27.09 -4.57
N GLN A 76 -8.77 -26.69 -5.47
CA GLN A 76 -7.65 -27.54 -5.92
C GLN A 76 -6.53 -27.50 -4.89
N HIS A 77 -6.18 -26.31 -4.41
CA HIS A 77 -5.13 -26.09 -3.42
C HIS A 77 -5.76 -25.59 -2.11
N LYS A 78 -6.20 -26.53 -1.28
CA LYS A 78 -6.93 -26.22 -0.04
C LYS A 78 -6.13 -25.34 0.93
N ASP A 79 -4.81 -25.45 0.88
CA ASP A 79 -3.90 -24.68 1.73
C ASP A 79 -3.67 -23.27 1.19
N ALA A 80 -3.91 -23.02 -0.11
CA ALA A 80 -3.80 -21.71 -0.75
C ALA A 80 -5.05 -20.84 -0.51
N ASN A 81 -5.51 -20.77 0.74
CA ASN A 81 -6.70 -20.01 1.10
C ASN A 81 -6.49 -19.18 2.36
N ILE A 82 -6.99 -17.94 2.35
CA ILE A 82 -7.12 -17.10 3.55
C ILE A 82 -8.33 -17.55 4.35
N ILE A 83 -8.17 -17.76 5.64
CA ILE A 83 -9.25 -18.08 6.57
C ILE A 83 -9.93 -16.78 7.01
N LEU A 84 -11.10 -16.47 6.45
CA LEU A 84 -11.86 -15.29 6.84
C LEU A 84 -12.70 -15.54 8.09
N THR A 85 -13.37 -16.70 8.15
CA THR A 85 -14.17 -17.15 9.30
C THR A 85 -14.04 -18.66 9.45
N GLN A 86 -14.69 -19.24 10.47
CA GLN A 86 -14.74 -20.71 10.60
C GLN A 86 -15.28 -21.42 9.36
N ARG A 87 -16.16 -20.78 8.58
CA ARG A 87 -16.89 -21.36 7.46
C ARG A 87 -16.57 -20.76 6.11
N VAL A 88 -15.85 -19.64 6.06
CA VAL A 88 -15.57 -18.92 4.80
C VAL A 88 -14.08 -18.82 4.56
N ARG A 89 -13.68 -19.19 3.37
CA ARG A 89 -12.32 -19.13 2.87
C ARG A 89 -12.26 -18.31 1.60
N LEU A 90 -11.10 -17.69 1.34
CA LEU A 90 -10.84 -16.93 0.13
C LEU A 90 -9.55 -17.44 -0.49
N GLY A 91 -9.61 -17.90 -1.73
CA GLY A 91 -8.43 -18.32 -2.48
C GLY A 91 -7.43 -17.19 -2.63
N MET A 92 -6.14 -17.49 -2.52
CA MET A 92 -5.06 -16.50 -2.52
C MET A 92 -4.73 -15.99 -3.93
N ASP A 93 -5.23 -16.64 -4.99
CA ASP A 93 -5.10 -16.14 -6.35
C ASP A 93 -6.17 -15.09 -6.65
N GLY A 94 -5.75 -13.82 -6.66
CA GLY A 94 -6.61 -12.69 -6.96
C GLY A 94 -7.09 -12.65 -8.42
N TYR A 95 -6.36 -13.27 -9.34
CA TYR A 95 -6.77 -13.35 -10.75
C TYR A 95 -7.94 -14.32 -10.95
N ILE A 96 -7.93 -15.43 -10.23
CA ILE A 96 -9.02 -16.41 -10.28
C ILE A 96 -10.25 -15.89 -9.52
N THR A 97 -10.04 -15.39 -8.32
CA THR A 97 -11.14 -14.94 -7.45
C THR A 97 -11.73 -13.59 -7.87
N GLN A 98 -10.99 -12.81 -8.66
CA GLN A 98 -11.30 -11.42 -9.03
C GLN A 98 -11.59 -10.56 -7.78
N ARG A 99 -10.85 -10.82 -6.69
CA ARG A 99 -11.00 -10.13 -5.41
C ARG A 99 -9.67 -9.63 -4.88
N ASN A 100 -9.72 -8.48 -4.22
CA ASN A 100 -8.60 -7.94 -3.48
C ASN A 100 -8.39 -8.77 -2.19
N MET A 101 -7.13 -9.05 -1.88
CA MET A 101 -6.70 -9.81 -0.70
C MET A 101 -6.62 -8.97 0.58
N ASN A 102 -6.86 -7.66 0.51
CA ASN A 102 -6.83 -6.80 1.68
C ASN A 102 -8.02 -7.12 2.61
N VAL A 103 -7.73 -7.51 3.84
CA VAL A 103 -8.73 -7.86 4.83
C VAL A 103 -8.65 -6.91 6.01
N LEU A 104 -9.74 -6.23 6.32
CA LEU A 104 -9.89 -5.40 7.51
C LEU A 104 -10.69 -6.15 8.57
N VAL A 105 -10.04 -6.45 9.70
CA VAL A 105 -10.68 -7.10 10.86
C VAL A 105 -10.91 -6.07 11.95
N VAL A 106 -12.18 -5.75 12.22
CA VAL A 106 -12.58 -4.74 13.20
C VAL A 106 -13.13 -5.42 14.46
N GLY A 107 -12.73 -4.89 15.61
CA GLY A 107 -13.23 -5.38 16.90
C GLY A 107 -12.51 -4.69 18.07
N GLY A 108 -13.16 -4.62 19.22
CA GLY A 108 -12.59 -4.07 20.45
C GLY A 108 -11.42 -4.88 21.03
N SER A 109 -10.85 -4.42 22.11
CA SER A 109 -9.85 -5.19 22.85
C SER A 109 -10.48 -6.49 23.38
N GLY A 110 -9.76 -7.62 23.31
CA GLY A 110 -10.28 -8.91 23.77
C GLY A 110 -11.27 -9.61 22.82
N SER A 111 -11.69 -8.99 21.71
CA SER A 111 -12.65 -9.59 20.76
C SER A 111 -12.12 -10.82 20.00
N GLY A 112 -10.88 -11.21 20.23
CA GLY A 112 -10.28 -12.40 19.63
C GLY A 112 -9.71 -12.23 18.23
N LYS A 113 -9.48 -11.00 17.74
CA LYS A 113 -8.89 -10.75 16.41
C LYS A 113 -7.62 -11.57 16.16
N THR A 114 -6.67 -11.53 17.10
CA THR A 114 -5.44 -12.30 17.02
C THR A 114 -5.72 -13.80 17.07
N ARG A 115 -6.60 -14.25 17.96
CA ARG A 115 -6.90 -15.66 18.19
C ARG A 115 -7.63 -16.32 17.03
N PHE A 116 -8.63 -15.63 16.47
CA PHE A 116 -9.55 -16.22 15.49
C PHE A 116 -9.22 -15.88 14.04
N PHE A 117 -8.40 -14.85 13.81
CA PHE A 117 -8.01 -14.48 12.46
C PHE A 117 -6.49 -14.58 12.24
N CYS A 118 -5.65 -13.88 13.03
CA CYS A 118 -4.21 -13.86 12.77
C CYS A 118 -3.55 -15.24 12.95
N LYS A 119 -3.73 -15.86 14.11
CA LYS A 119 -3.10 -17.16 14.42
C LYS A 119 -3.48 -18.26 13.44
N PRO A 120 -4.77 -18.49 13.10
CA PRO A 120 -5.13 -19.52 12.14
C PRO A 120 -4.51 -19.31 10.75
N ASN A 121 -4.44 -18.07 10.27
CA ASN A 121 -3.82 -17.77 8.98
C ASN A 121 -2.30 -17.95 9.02
N ILE A 122 -1.62 -17.61 10.11
CA ILE A 122 -0.18 -17.85 10.26
C ILE A 122 0.11 -19.36 10.37
N TYR A 123 -0.73 -20.11 11.09
CA TYR A 123 -0.57 -21.57 11.24
C TYR A 123 -0.81 -22.33 9.93
N SER A 124 -1.54 -21.74 8.97
CA SER A 124 -1.70 -22.32 7.64
C SER A 124 -0.37 -22.41 6.88
N ALA A 125 0.63 -21.61 7.23
CA ALA A 125 1.98 -21.62 6.68
C ALA A 125 2.02 -21.76 5.15
N ASN A 126 1.22 -20.94 4.47
CA ASN A 126 0.96 -21.06 3.05
C ASN A 126 1.55 -19.93 2.20
N CYS A 127 2.23 -18.99 2.82
CA CYS A 127 2.92 -17.88 2.14
C CYS A 127 4.06 -17.34 3.02
N SER A 128 4.84 -16.41 2.49
CA SER A 128 5.76 -15.61 3.29
C SER A 128 4.99 -14.57 4.10
N TYR A 129 5.41 -14.30 5.34
CA TYR A 129 4.72 -13.42 6.26
C TYR A 129 5.60 -12.25 6.69
N LEU A 130 5.02 -11.06 6.69
CA LEU A 130 5.53 -9.90 7.43
C LEU A 130 4.51 -9.57 8.53
N ILE A 131 4.91 -9.71 9.78
CA ILE A 131 4.00 -9.61 10.92
C ILE A 131 4.45 -8.50 11.86
N THR A 132 3.55 -7.55 12.14
CA THR A 132 3.75 -6.56 13.21
C THR A 132 3.17 -7.11 14.50
N ASP A 133 4.04 -7.42 15.48
CA ASP A 133 3.68 -8.06 16.76
C ASP A 133 4.14 -7.23 17.96
N PRO A 134 3.41 -6.17 18.37
CA PRO A 134 3.82 -5.27 19.44
C PRO A 134 4.01 -5.96 20.82
N LYS A 135 3.39 -7.12 21.01
CA LYS A 135 3.43 -7.88 22.27
C LYS A 135 4.30 -9.14 22.24
N GLY A 136 4.85 -9.48 21.06
CA GLY A 136 5.58 -10.73 20.85
C GLY A 136 4.70 -11.99 21.01
N GLU A 137 3.37 -11.83 20.95
CA GLU A 137 2.41 -12.91 21.16
C GLU A 137 2.39 -13.89 19.98
N LEU A 138 2.49 -13.36 18.76
CA LEU A 138 2.44 -14.14 17.52
C LEU A 138 3.75 -14.92 17.34
N LEU A 139 4.88 -14.29 17.62
CA LEU A 139 6.19 -14.94 17.56
C LEU A 139 6.25 -16.13 18.54
N ARG A 140 5.84 -15.94 19.79
CA ARG A 140 5.81 -17.02 20.79
C ARG A 140 4.86 -18.15 20.41
N ALA A 141 3.73 -17.82 19.75
CA ALA A 141 2.72 -18.83 19.39
C ALA A 141 3.06 -19.60 18.11
N ALA A 142 3.69 -18.95 17.12
CA ALA A 142 3.84 -19.51 15.77
C ALA A 142 5.31 -19.66 15.33
N GLY A 143 6.26 -18.97 15.95
CA GLY A 143 7.66 -18.95 15.49
C GLY A 143 8.30 -20.33 15.42
N ALA A 144 8.17 -21.14 16.49
CA ALA A 144 8.72 -22.51 16.49
C ALA A 144 8.04 -23.43 15.47
N LEU A 145 6.73 -23.26 15.26
CA LEU A 145 5.98 -24.05 14.27
C LEU A 145 6.42 -23.70 12.84
N LEU A 146 6.57 -22.41 12.54
CA LEU A 146 7.04 -21.97 11.22
C LEU A 146 8.48 -22.46 10.96
N ALA A 147 9.37 -22.33 11.95
CA ALA A 147 10.73 -22.84 11.84
C ALA A 147 10.77 -24.36 11.59
N ALA A 148 9.91 -25.13 12.27
CA ALA A 148 9.78 -26.57 12.04
C ALA A 148 9.25 -26.94 10.64
N GLN A 149 8.52 -26.01 9.99
CA GLN A 149 8.04 -26.14 8.62
C GLN A 149 9.03 -25.63 7.56
N GLY A 150 10.25 -25.25 7.96
CA GLY A 150 11.31 -24.80 7.07
C GLY A 150 11.32 -23.30 6.78
N TYR A 151 10.51 -22.50 7.50
CA TYR A 151 10.56 -21.05 7.38
C TYR A 151 11.79 -20.47 8.06
N GLU A 152 12.43 -19.53 7.41
CA GLU A 152 13.42 -18.67 8.05
C GLU A 152 12.70 -17.58 8.83
N VAL A 153 12.71 -17.67 10.15
CA VAL A 153 12.07 -16.70 11.04
C VAL A 153 13.09 -15.63 11.43
N ARG A 154 12.88 -14.40 10.98
CA ARG A 154 13.67 -13.22 11.34
C ARG A 154 12.89 -12.34 12.29
N VAL A 155 13.54 -11.89 13.35
CA VAL A 155 12.91 -11.08 14.40
C VAL A 155 13.57 -9.72 14.46
N PHE A 156 12.79 -8.68 14.22
CA PHE A 156 13.20 -7.31 14.34
C PHE A 156 12.62 -6.71 15.63
N ASN A 157 13.42 -6.74 16.71
CA ASN A 157 12.95 -6.36 18.03
C ASN A 157 13.30 -4.91 18.35
N LEU A 158 12.31 -4.03 18.35
CA LEU A 158 12.46 -2.61 18.67
C LEU A 158 12.43 -2.32 20.18
N ILE A 159 11.98 -3.29 21.01
CA ILE A 159 11.89 -3.15 22.46
C ILE A 159 13.23 -3.53 23.09
N ASP A 160 13.75 -4.68 22.68
CA ASP A 160 15.05 -5.18 23.13
C ASP A 160 15.94 -5.48 21.91
N PRO A 161 16.78 -4.51 21.51
CA PRO A 161 17.66 -4.68 20.34
C PRO A 161 18.68 -5.81 20.50
N SER A 162 18.99 -6.25 21.72
CA SER A 162 19.92 -7.36 21.96
C SER A 162 19.37 -8.70 21.46
N GLN A 163 18.05 -8.81 21.35
CA GLN A 163 17.32 -9.97 20.86
C GLN A 163 16.82 -9.79 19.41
N SER A 164 17.35 -8.81 18.70
CA SER A 164 16.97 -8.51 17.33
C SER A 164 17.95 -9.09 16.33
N ASP A 165 17.44 -9.60 15.21
CA ASP A 165 18.27 -9.86 14.04
C ASP A 165 18.80 -8.55 13.46
N GLY A 166 20.03 -8.58 12.95
CA GLY A 166 20.65 -7.42 12.27
C GLY A 166 20.06 -7.19 10.90
N TYR A 167 19.89 -5.93 10.53
CA TYR A 167 19.44 -5.52 9.22
C TYR A 167 20.36 -4.43 8.66
N ASN A 168 20.92 -4.64 7.48
CA ASN A 168 21.69 -3.63 6.75
C ASN A 168 20.99 -3.29 5.43
N PRO A 169 20.34 -2.13 5.32
CA PRO A 169 19.61 -1.77 4.10
C PRO A 169 20.52 -1.59 2.88
N LEU A 170 21.82 -1.24 3.05
CA LEU A 170 22.74 -1.10 1.93
C LEU A 170 22.98 -2.43 1.20
N SER A 171 22.81 -3.58 1.87
CA SER A 171 22.93 -4.90 1.26
C SER A 171 21.84 -5.21 0.21
N TYR A 172 20.79 -4.39 0.13
CA TYR A 172 19.66 -4.57 -0.80
C TYR A 172 19.64 -3.53 -1.92
N ILE A 173 20.68 -2.72 -2.03
CA ILE A 173 20.82 -1.72 -3.08
C ILE A 173 21.43 -2.39 -4.30
N HIS A 174 20.71 -2.33 -5.42
CA HIS A 174 21.14 -2.87 -6.71
C HIS A 174 21.27 -1.79 -7.77
N SER A 175 20.75 -0.60 -7.52
CA SER A 175 20.77 0.52 -8.46
C SER A 175 20.89 1.87 -7.74
N GLU A 176 21.34 2.88 -8.48
CA GLU A 176 21.36 4.26 -7.99
C GLU A 176 19.98 4.76 -7.52
N LYS A 177 18.93 4.28 -8.17
CA LYS A 177 17.55 4.61 -7.79
C LYS A 177 17.19 4.08 -6.40
N ASP A 178 17.70 2.92 -6.01
CA ASP A 178 17.46 2.35 -4.68
C ASP A 178 18.10 3.20 -3.59
N VAL A 179 19.30 3.77 -3.86
CA VAL A 179 19.95 4.72 -2.96
C VAL A 179 19.05 5.94 -2.72
N LEU A 180 18.57 6.57 -3.80
CA LEU A 180 17.69 7.73 -3.69
C LEU A 180 16.38 7.40 -2.95
N THR A 181 15.82 6.22 -3.20
CA THR A 181 14.62 5.74 -2.51
C THR A 181 14.89 5.53 -1.02
N LEU A 182 16.05 4.97 -0.66
CA LEU A 182 16.43 4.77 0.73
C LEU A 182 16.59 6.11 1.46
N ILE A 183 17.25 7.08 0.84
CA ILE A 183 17.43 8.42 1.41
C ILE A 183 16.09 9.15 1.58
N ASP A 184 15.25 9.14 0.55
CA ASP A 184 13.91 9.75 0.60
C ASP A 184 13.07 9.16 1.74
N ASN A 185 13.10 7.83 1.90
CA ASN A 185 12.45 7.14 3.00
C ASN A 185 13.04 7.51 4.37
N LEU A 186 14.37 7.61 4.45
CA LEU A 186 15.06 8.00 5.68
C LEU A 186 14.62 9.41 6.11
N ILE A 187 14.68 10.38 5.20
CA ILE A 187 14.32 11.77 5.46
C ILE A 187 12.83 11.89 5.82
N LYS A 188 11.93 11.33 5.02
CA LYS A 188 10.47 11.43 5.25
C LYS A 188 10.03 10.80 6.56
N ASN A 189 10.61 9.69 6.95
CA ASN A 189 10.20 8.97 8.16
C ASN A 189 10.85 9.50 9.44
N THR A 190 11.93 10.28 9.34
CA THR A 190 12.64 10.85 10.48
C THR A 190 12.40 12.34 10.68
N THR A 191 11.84 13.03 9.70
CA THR A 191 11.46 14.43 9.83
C THR A 191 10.13 14.54 10.58
N PRO A 192 10.06 15.26 11.73
CA PRO A 192 8.81 15.45 12.46
C PRO A 192 7.75 16.11 11.58
N ARG A 193 6.51 15.62 11.63
CA ARG A 193 5.39 16.14 10.81
C ARG A 193 5.09 17.63 11.04
N ASN A 194 5.51 18.17 12.18
CA ASN A 194 5.32 19.57 12.56
C ASN A 194 6.60 20.40 12.44
N ALA A 195 7.68 19.86 11.88
CA ALA A 195 8.85 20.67 11.57
C ALA A 195 8.45 21.63 10.45
N SER A 196 8.17 22.88 10.83
CA SER A 196 7.97 23.97 9.88
C SER A 196 9.21 24.07 9.00
N SER A 197 9.00 23.84 7.72
CA SER A 197 9.89 24.11 6.59
C SER A 197 11.32 24.48 6.97
N ASN A 198 12.20 23.52 7.09
CA ASN A 198 13.58 23.77 6.75
C ASN A 198 13.58 24.30 5.31
N ASP A 199 14.35 25.37 5.07
CA ASP A 199 14.54 25.90 3.73
C ASP A 199 14.80 24.72 2.76
N PRO A 200 14.04 24.57 1.67
CA PRO A 200 14.21 23.46 0.70
C PRO A 200 15.62 23.33 0.15
N PHE A 201 16.42 24.37 0.27
CA PHE A 201 17.82 24.40 -0.10
C PHE A 201 18.67 23.46 0.78
N TRP A 202 18.45 23.48 2.08
CA TRP A 202 19.22 22.65 3.03
C TRP A 202 18.91 21.17 2.88
N GLU A 203 17.63 20.84 2.66
CA GLU A 203 17.19 19.47 2.42
C GLU A 203 17.83 18.91 1.14
N LYS A 204 17.89 19.70 0.07
CA LYS A 204 18.54 19.29 -1.17
C LYS A 204 20.05 19.09 -1.00
N ALA A 205 20.72 19.94 -0.23
CA ALA A 205 22.14 19.79 0.05
C ALA A 205 22.43 18.52 0.89
N GLU A 206 21.59 18.24 1.89
CA GLU A 206 21.65 17.01 2.70
C GLU A 206 21.45 15.77 1.82
N ILE A 207 20.42 15.76 0.98
CA ILE A 207 20.15 14.66 0.03
C ILE A 207 21.35 14.43 -0.88
N ALA A 208 21.98 15.49 -1.40
CA ALA A 208 23.12 15.38 -2.29
C ALA A 208 24.34 14.77 -1.58
N LEU A 209 24.64 15.20 -0.35
CA LEU A 209 25.74 14.62 0.43
C LEU A 209 25.48 13.15 0.78
N ASP A 210 24.29 12.85 1.33
CA ASP A 210 23.93 11.48 1.71
C ASP A 210 23.96 10.55 0.50
N SER A 211 23.47 11.04 -0.67
CA SER A 211 23.52 10.30 -1.93
C SER A 211 24.96 10.05 -2.38
N ALA A 212 25.81 11.05 -2.30
CA ALA A 212 27.22 10.91 -2.67
C ALA A 212 27.92 9.83 -1.83
N LEU A 213 27.75 9.90 -0.52
CA LEU A 213 28.36 8.97 0.43
C LEU A 213 27.84 7.53 0.27
N MET A 214 26.50 7.37 0.17
CA MET A 214 25.90 6.04 -0.01
C MET A 214 26.30 5.41 -1.36
N LEU A 215 26.27 6.20 -2.43
CA LEU A 215 26.69 5.74 -3.76
C LEU A 215 28.18 5.32 -3.76
N TYR A 216 29.04 6.10 -3.10
CA TYR A 216 30.44 5.73 -2.93
C TYR A 216 30.59 4.40 -2.20
N LEU A 217 29.91 4.23 -1.05
CA LEU A 217 29.99 3.01 -0.27
C LEU A 217 29.51 1.78 -1.03
N VAL A 218 28.41 1.93 -1.80
CA VAL A 218 27.85 0.79 -2.54
C VAL A 218 28.69 0.41 -3.75
N SER A 219 29.34 1.38 -4.43
CA SER A 219 30.11 1.11 -5.66
C SER A 219 31.57 0.78 -5.41
N GLU A 220 32.24 1.45 -4.47
CA GLU A 220 33.67 1.42 -4.31
C GLU A 220 34.16 0.71 -3.03
N ALA A 221 33.33 0.71 -1.97
CA ALA A 221 33.75 0.11 -0.70
C ALA A 221 33.55 -1.41 -0.68
N PRO A 222 34.39 -2.15 0.06
CA PRO A 222 34.18 -3.58 0.27
C PRO A 222 32.88 -3.85 1.02
N PRO A 223 32.23 -5.04 0.84
CA PRO A 223 30.93 -5.33 1.43
C PRO A 223 30.84 -5.18 2.95
N GLU A 224 31.96 -5.37 3.66
CA GLU A 224 32.02 -5.22 5.11
C GLU A 224 31.85 -3.76 5.56
N GLU A 225 32.23 -2.81 4.70
CA GLU A 225 32.17 -1.37 4.95
C GLU A 225 30.86 -0.75 4.43
N GLN A 226 30.10 -1.47 3.62
CA GLN A 226 28.81 -1.00 3.11
C GLN A 226 27.75 -1.01 4.20
N ASN A 227 27.84 -0.10 5.15
CA ASN A 227 26.91 0.02 6.27
C ASN A 227 26.76 1.47 6.75
N PHE A 228 25.75 1.74 7.58
CA PHE A 228 25.52 3.09 8.10
C PHE A 228 26.59 3.55 9.11
N GLU A 229 27.30 2.64 9.75
CA GLU A 229 28.40 3.01 10.66
C GLU A 229 29.53 3.68 9.86
N MET A 230 29.87 3.09 8.71
CA MET A 230 30.85 3.68 7.80
C MET A 230 30.37 5.01 7.20
N LEU A 231 29.08 5.10 6.85
CA LEU A 231 28.50 6.36 6.38
C LEU A 231 28.67 7.50 7.39
N ILE A 232 28.37 7.24 8.67
CA ILE A 232 28.56 8.20 9.76
C ILE A 232 30.05 8.53 9.94
N TYR A 233 30.91 7.51 9.84
CA TYR A 233 32.36 7.70 9.93
C TYR A 233 32.85 8.63 8.82
N MET A 234 32.49 8.39 7.57
CA MET A 234 32.82 9.27 6.44
C MET A 234 32.34 10.70 6.65
N MET A 235 31.12 10.90 7.15
CA MET A 235 30.59 12.23 7.44
C MET A 235 31.44 13.01 8.45
N ASN A 236 32.13 12.35 9.37
CA ASN A 236 33.01 13.01 10.32
C ASN A 236 34.22 13.63 9.64
N PHE A 237 34.62 13.16 8.46
CA PHE A 237 35.68 13.72 7.67
C PHE A 237 35.21 14.81 6.68
N ALA A 238 33.93 15.08 6.59
CA ALA A 238 33.42 16.23 5.88
C ALA A 238 33.69 17.48 6.70
N GLU A 239 34.84 18.08 6.58
CA GLU A 239 35.24 19.32 7.23
C GLU A 239 35.22 20.48 6.24
N VAL A 240 34.80 21.64 6.68
CA VAL A 240 34.86 22.88 5.94
C VAL A 240 35.57 23.93 6.82
N ARG A 241 36.62 24.53 6.35
CA ARG A 241 37.31 25.63 7.01
C ARG A 241 37.05 26.92 6.25
N GLU A 242 36.37 27.85 6.92
CA GLU A 242 35.99 29.14 6.33
C GLU A 242 37.20 30.07 6.14
N GLU A 243 38.30 29.82 6.88
CA GLU A 243 39.51 30.67 6.88
C GLU A 243 40.51 30.30 5.80
N ASP A 244 40.33 29.17 5.12
CA ASP A 244 41.30 28.67 4.13
C ASP A 244 40.58 28.05 2.90
N ASP A 245 40.45 28.83 1.86
CA ASP A 245 39.88 28.42 0.58
C ASP A 245 40.65 27.26 -0.12
N GLN A 246 41.87 27.04 0.28
CA GLN A 246 42.73 25.96 -0.26
C GLN A 246 42.61 24.67 0.56
N TYR A 247 41.98 24.71 1.73
CA TYR A 247 41.80 23.53 2.55
C TYR A 247 40.96 22.47 1.84
N ARG A 248 41.49 21.27 1.82
CA ARG A 248 40.78 20.09 1.30
C ARG A 248 40.58 19.10 2.44
N SER A 249 39.32 18.78 2.71
CA SER A 249 39.02 17.75 3.68
C SER A 249 39.44 16.35 3.18
N PRO A 250 39.65 15.37 4.07
CA PRO A 250 39.88 14.00 3.65
C PRO A 250 38.82 13.46 2.69
N LEU A 251 37.57 13.90 2.88
CA LEU A 251 36.45 13.54 1.99
C LEU A 251 36.62 14.17 0.59
N ASP A 252 37.07 15.43 0.51
CA ASP A 252 37.40 16.07 -0.78
C ASP A 252 38.46 15.32 -1.55
N MET A 253 39.49 14.83 -0.85
CA MET A 253 40.54 14.04 -1.48
C MET A 253 40.04 12.70 -1.98
N LEU A 254 39.14 12.05 -1.22
CA LEU A 254 38.54 10.78 -1.61
C LEU A 254 37.72 10.91 -2.91
N PHE A 255 36.80 11.90 -2.96
CA PHE A 255 35.98 12.14 -4.15
C PHE A 255 36.80 12.64 -5.36
N ARG A 256 37.89 13.35 -5.13
CA ARG A 256 38.82 13.75 -6.19
C ARG A 256 39.52 12.54 -6.78
N ALA A 257 40.03 11.64 -5.97
CA ALA A 257 40.65 10.41 -6.43
C ALA A 257 39.67 9.56 -7.26
N LEU A 258 38.39 9.48 -6.82
CA LEU A 258 37.33 8.82 -7.58
C LEU A 258 37.09 9.53 -8.92
N GLU A 259 37.06 10.86 -8.94
CA GLU A 259 36.88 11.65 -10.16
C GLU A 259 38.00 11.45 -11.17
N GLU A 260 39.27 11.37 -10.72
CA GLU A 260 40.41 11.12 -11.57
C GLU A 260 40.34 9.73 -12.24
N GLY A 261 39.84 8.72 -11.52
CA GLY A 261 39.61 7.38 -12.06
C GLY A 261 38.35 7.24 -12.89
N GLN A 262 37.24 7.84 -12.43
CA GLN A 262 35.91 7.72 -13.01
C GLN A 262 35.18 9.09 -13.07
N PRO A 263 35.46 9.95 -14.07
CA PRO A 263 34.93 11.34 -14.11
C PRO A 263 33.41 11.45 -14.17
N ASN A 264 32.73 10.43 -14.68
CA ASN A 264 31.26 10.41 -14.82
C ASN A 264 30.56 9.70 -13.69
N HIS A 265 31.27 9.27 -12.66
CA HIS A 265 30.66 8.55 -11.54
C HIS A 265 29.59 9.38 -10.85
N VAL A 266 28.43 8.75 -10.55
CA VAL A 266 27.26 9.47 -10.02
C VAL A 266 27.51 10.03 -8.62
N ALA A 267 28.27 9.31 -7.79
CA ALA A 267 28.68 9.79 -6.47
C ALA A 267 29.45 11.12 -6.56
N VAL A 268 30.37 11.25 -7.56
CA VAL A 268 31.13 12.49 -7.80
C VAL A 268 30.20 13.63 -8.19
N LYS A 269 29.20 13.38 -9.05
CA LYS A 269 28.23 14.40 -9.45
C LYS A 269 27.41 14.90 -8.26
N GLN A 270 26.97 14.00 -7.40
CA GLN A 270 26.23 14.35 -6.18
C GLN A 270 27.10 15.12 -5.20
N TYR A 271 28.36 14.71 -5.03
CA TYR A 271 29.29 15.43 -4.17
C TYR A 271 29.60 16.85 -4.68
N LYS A 272 29.78 17.03 -6.00
CA LYS A 272 29.90 18.37 -6.60
C LYS A 272 28.68 19.22 -6.40
N ALA A 273 27.48 18.68 -6.54
CA ALA A 273 26.24 19.39 -6.27
C ALA A 273 26.17 19.84 -4.80
N PHE A 274 26.55 18.98 -3.86
CA PHE A 274 26.70 19.35 -2.45
C PHE A 274 27.71 20.49 -2.26
N LYS A 275 28.90 20.41 -2.84
CA LYS A 275 29.95 21.44 -2.70
C LYS A 275 29.53 22.79 -3.31
N GLN A 276 28.80 22.79 -4.42
CA GLN A 276 28.24 24.01 -5.00
C GLN A 276 27.21 24.65 -4.07
N ALA A 277 26.33 23.84 -3.50
CA ALA A 277 25.38 24.32 -2.49
C ALA A 277 26.10 24.80 -1.23
N ALA A 278 27.10 24.08 -0.76
CA ALA A 278 27.90 24.46 0.40
C ALA A 278 28.74 25.73 0.15
N GLY A 279 29.28 25.93 -1.07
CA GLY A 279 30.07 27.13 -1.41
C GLY A 279 29.29 28.43 -1.38
N VAL A 280 27.97 28.39 -1.54
CA VAL A 280 27.12 29.61 -1.49
C VAL A 280 26.79 30.05 -0.05
N VAL A 281 26.79 29.09 0.90
CA VAL A 281 26.37 29.35 2.31
C VAL A 281 27.21 28.50 3.28
N CYS A 282 28.50 28.32 2.97
CA CYS A 282 29.32 27.39 3.73
C CYS A 282 29.63 27.95 5.13
N SER A 283 28.87 27.50 6.10
CA SER A 283 29.29 27.65 7.49
C SER A 283 29.48 26.26 8.12
N LYS A 284 30.50 26.12 8.99
CA LYS A 284 30.67 24.98 9.90
C LYS A 284 29.35 24.58 10.57
N ARG A 285 28.46 25.57 10.70
CA ARG A 285 27.12 25.42 11.28
C ARG A 285 26.24 24.49 10.45
N LEU A 286 26.26 24.59 9.10
CA LEU A 286 25.48 23.73 8.21
C LEU A 286 25.92 22.28 8.31
N LEU A 287 27.23 22.05 8.14
CA LEU A 287 27.79 20.70 8.18
C LEU A 287 27.53 20.03 9.55
N ASN A 288 27.64 20.80 10.63
CA ASN A 288 27.32 20.31 11.97
C ASN A 288 25.82 20.00 12.15
N LEU A 289 24.93 20.79 11.51
CA LEU A 289 23.48 20.50 11.50
C LEU A 289 23.19 19.23 10.73
N MET A 290 23.79 19.04 9.54
CA MET A 290 23.65 17.85 8.73
C MET A 290 24.19 16.59 9.45
N LYS A 291 25.39 16.67 10.02
CA LYS A 291 25.98 15.60 10.84
C LYS A 291 25.04 15.24 11.99
N LYS A 292 24.52 16.24 12.71
CA LYS A 292 23.62 16.06 13.83
C LYS A 292 22.27 15.48 13.40
N SER A 293 21.74 15.93 12.27
CA SER A 293 20.48 15.45 11.69
C SER A 293 20.63 13.98 11.30
N LEU A 294 21.61 13.61 10.51
CA LEU A 294 21.84 12.24 10.09
C LEU A 294 22.20 11.33 11.26
N THR A 295 23.10 11.78 12.16
CA THR A 295 23.45 11.01 13.36
C THR A 295 22.25 10.78 14.24
N PHE A 296 21.38 11.77 14.42
CA PHE A 296 20.12 11.62 15.17
C PHE A 296 19.16 10.65 14.48
N ARG A 297 18.97 10.80 13.17
CA ARG A 297 18.13 9.92 12.37
C ARG A 297 18.62 8.46 12.41
N LEU A 298 19.91 8.26 12.27
CA LEU A 298 20.53 6.95 12.34
C LEU A 298 20.63 6.43 13.77
N TRP A 299 20.70 7.30 14.79
CA TRP A 299 20.69 6.91 16.20
C TRP A 299 19.30 6.47 16.67
N GLU A 300 18.24 7.13 16.25
CA GLU A 300 16.89 6.61 16.46
C GLU A 300 16.72 5.24 15.80
N ASN A 301 17.29 5.08 14.60
CA ASN A 301 17.38 3.78 13.94
C ASN A 301 18.45 2.84 14.54
N ARG A 302 19.39 3.30 15.37
CA ARG A 302 20.33 2.44 16.16
C ARG A 302 19.66 1.71 17.32
N LYS A 303 18.49 2.11 17.73
CA LYS A 303 17.64 1.23 18.56
C LYS A 303 17.26 -0.05 17.79
N ILE A 304 17.46 -0.02 16.48
CA ILE A 304 17.55 -1.14 15.58
C ILE A 304 19.04 -1.49 15.50
N HIS A 305 19.50 -2.45 16.27
CA HIS A 305 20.89 -2.89 16.25
C HIS A 305 21.25 -3.31 14.81
N PHE A 306 22.10 -2.53 14.16
CA PHE A 306 22.91 -3.01 13.03
C PHE A 306 23.97 -3.95 13.64
N GLY A 307 23.54 -5.13 14.07
CA GLY A 307 24.42 -6.09 14.67
C GLY A 307 25.50 -6.50 13.67
N LYS A 308 26.76 -6.53 14.12
CA LYS A 308 27.84 -7.22 13.42
C LYS A 308 27.33 -8.59 13.00
N ARG A 309 27.25 -8.81 11.70
CA ARG A 309 26.87 -10.07 11.08
C ARG A 309 27.70 -11.21 11.71
N ARG A 310 27.09 -12.06 12.55
CA ARG A 310 27.59 -13.43 12.65
C ARG A 310 27.21 -14.08 11.32
N ARG A 311 28.26 -14.57 10.61
CA ARG A 311 28.11 -15.25 9.34
C ARG A 311 26.99 -16.29 9.40
N ALA A 312 25.90 -16.05 8.69
CA ALA A 312 25.03 -17.08 8.18
C ALA A 312 24.74 -16.71 6.72
N ALA A 313 25.33 -17.48 5.82
CA ALA A 313 25.03 -17.39 4.42
C ALA A 313 23.56 -17.76 4.22
N GLY A 314 22.77 -16.82 3.75
CA GLY A 314 21.38 -17.03 3.40
C GLY A 314 20.86 -15.76 2.77
N HIS A 315 20.54 -15.82 1.49
CA HIS A 315 19.88 -14.75 0.77
C HIS A 315 18.55 -14.41 1.46
N LEU A 316 18.44 -13.21 2.04
CA LEU A 316 17.16 -12.64 2.40
C LEU A 316 16.40 -12.36 1.09
N GLN A 317 15.54 -13.27 0.69
CA GLN A 317 14.50 -12.93 -0.25
C GLN A 317 13.49 -12.03 0.49
N TYR A 318 13.23 -10.84 -0.06
CA TYR A 318 12.04 -10.08 0.32
C TYR A 318 10.85 -11.00 0.13
N PRO A 319 9.88 -11.01 1.06
CA PRO A 319 8.62 -11.66 0.77
C PRO A 319 8.05 -10.98 -0.48
N ALA A 320 8.18 -11.64 -1.60
CA ALA A 320 7.37 -11.30 -2.75
C ALA A 320 5.92 -11.35 -2.26
N VAL A 321 5.19 -10.25 -2.46
CA VAL A 321 3.74 -10.29 -2.44
C VAL A 321 3.34 -11.50 -3.25
N CYS A 322 2.84 -12.53 -2.60
CA CYS A 322 2.51 -13.87 -3.12
C CYS A 322 2.62 -13.97 -4.64
N GLN A 323 3.82 -14.15 -5.16
CA GLN A 323 4.02 -14.64 -6.52
C GLN A 323 4.02 -16.16 -6.40
N ASN A 324 2.97 -16.79 -6.92
CA ASN A 324 2.96 -18.19 -7.16
C ASN A 324 4.04 -18.49 -8.21
N ASP A 325 5.22 -18.89 -7.77
CA ASP A 325 6.18 -19.60 -8.61
C ASP A 325 5.66 -21.05 -8.81
N ASN A 326 4.57 -21.18 -9.54
CA ASN A 326 4.20 -22.42 -10.19
C ASN A 326 4.73 -22.35 -11.63
N GLY A 327 6.06 -22.44 -11.76
CA GLY A 327 6.75 -22.71 -13.00
C GLY A 327 7.16 -24.18 -13.03
N GLY A 328 6.45 -24.95 -13.85
CA GLY A 328 6.79 -26.33 -14.13
C GLY A 328 5.65 -26.99 -14.86
#